data_8c181ad43216426969fa64eacaf5d504
#
_entry.id   8c181ad43216426969fa64eacaf5d504
#
_cell.length_a   1.000
_cell.length_b   1.000
_cell.length_c   1.000
_cell.angle_alpha   90.00
_cell.angle_beta   90.00
_cell.angle_gamma   90.00
#
_symmetry.space_group_name_H-M   'P 1'
#
loop_
_entity.id
_entity.type
_entity.pdbx_description
1 polymer ?
#
loop_
_entity_poly.entity_id
_entity_poly.type
_entity_poly.pdbx_seq_one_letter_code
_entity_poly.pdbx_strand_id
1 'polypeptide(L)'
;MKKKRALPFGYTIENGRRIIDSTEAATIQQIFTEYQNGATMSELAAMMTRLQIPYCEKRVDWNKNIIARILANPRYAGADGFDPIIDMDVFKEVNISKSDRTKRAIVEDNSAIGIIRARILCGECETRMVRFYEKR
;
A
#
# COMPACT_ATOMS: atom_id res chain seq x y z
N MET A 1 -17.11 -19.91 1.05
CA MET A 1 -15.95 -19.58 0.16
C MET A 1 -15.84 -18.07 0.02
N LYS A 2 -14.69 -17.52 0.33
CA LYS A 2 -14.42 -16.11 0.05
C LYS A 2 -14.27 -15.94 -1.47
N LYS A 3 -15.26 -15.40 -2.15
CA LYS A 3 -15.14 -15.05 -3.57
C LYS A 3 -14.02 -14.02 -3.72
N LYS A 4 -12.94 -14.41 -4.38
CA LYS A 4 -11.92 -13.46 -4.81
C LYS A 4 -12.53 -12.59 -5.91
N ARG A 5 -12.41 -11.29 -5.77
CA ARG A 5 -12.81 -10.36 -6.82
C ARG A 5 -11.99 -10.65 -8.09
N ALA A 6 -12.65 -10.84 -9.21
CA ALA A 6 -12.00 -11.17 -10.49
C ALA A 6 -11.31 -9.94 -11.10
N LEU A 7 -11.84 -8.74 -10.85
CA LEU A 7 -11.31 -7.47 -11.34
C LEU A 7 -10.70 -6.64 -10.20
N PRO A 8 -9.72 -5.78 -10.52
CA PRO A 8 -9.25 -4.77 -9.56
C PRO A 8 -10.39 -3.87 -9.08
N PHE A 9 -10.26 -3.33 -7.88
CA PHE A 9 -11.16 -2.30 -7.36
C PHE A 9 -11.18 -1.11 -8.32
N GLY A 10 -12.34 -0.54 -8.59
CA GLY A 10 -12.50 0.54 -9.58
C GLY A 10 -13.04 0.11 -10.94
N TYR A 11 -13.11 -1.20 -11.19
CA TYR A 11 -13.60 -1.75 -12.46
C TYR A 11 -14.71 -2.78 -12.23
N THR A 12 -15.68 -2.75 -13.13
CA THR A 12 -16.78 -3.72 -13.17
C THR A 12 -16.96 -4.28 -14.58
N ILE A 13 -17.79 -5.30 -14.73
CA ILE A 13 -18.16 -5.86 -16.03
C ILE A 13 -19.63 -5.52 -16.29
N GLU A 14 -19.89 -4.86 -17.41
CA GLU A 14 -21.22 -4.61 -17.91
C GLU A 14 -21.29 -5.05 -19.38
N ASN A 15 -22.30 -5.82 -19.71
CA ASN A 15 -22.49 -6.38 -21.08
C ASN A 15 -21.24 -7.08 -21.65
N GLY A 16 -20.49 -7.78 -20.80
CA GLY A 16 -19.28 -8.50 -21.19
C GLY A 16 -18.04 -7.60 -21.40
N ARG A 17 -18.15 -6.30 -21.19
CA ARG A 17 -17.03 -5.34 -21.28
C ARG A 17 -16.61 -4.85 -19.91
N ARG A 18 -15.30 -4.64 -19.75
CA ARG A 18 -14.77 -3.97 -18.57
C ARG A 18 -15.04 -2.48 -18.66
N ILE A 19 -15.64 -1.92 -17.64
CA ILE A 19 -15.90 -0.50 -17.51
C ILE A 19 -15.42 0.02 -16.15
N ILE A 20 -15.24 1.32 -16.06
CA ILE A 20 -14.89 1.99 -14.81
C ILE A 20 -16.16 2.13 -13.97
N ASP A 21 -16.09 1.67 -12.72
CA ASP A 21 -17.10 1.98 -11.72
C ASP A 21 -16.85 3.38 -11.15
N SER A 22 -17.75 4.32 -11.39
CA SER A 22 -17.56 5.73 -11.02
C SER A 22 -17.37 5.94 -9.52
N THR A 23 -18.06 5.17 -8.69
CA THR A 23 -17.97 5.27 -7.22
C THR A 23 -16.62 4.76 -6.72
N GLU A 24 -16.21 3.60 -7.20
CA GLU A 24 -14.92 3.02 -6.84
C GLU A 24 -13.75 3.81 -7.44
N ALA A 25 -13.91 4.36 -8.64
CA ALA A 25 -12.90 5.21 -9.28
C ALA A 25 -12.67 6.51 -8.49
N ALA A 26 -13.72 7.16 -8.00
CA ALA A 26 -13.60 8.34 -7.14
C ALA A 26 -12.81 8.02 -5.87
N THR A 27 -13.05 6.85 -5.28
CA THR A 27 -12.29 6.36 -4.11
C THR A 27 -10.82 6.17 -4.43
N ILE A 28 -10.48 5.61 -5.58
CA ILE A 28 -9.09 5.45 -6.03
C ILE A 28 -8.42 6.80 -6.21
N GLN A 29 -9.07 7.74 -6.90
CA GLN A 29 -8.55 9.10 -7.08
C GLN A 29 -8.29 9.78 -5.75
N GLN A 30 -9.19 9.63 -4.79
CA GLN A 30 -9.01 10.17 -3.44
C GLN A 30 -7.80 9.54 -2.73
N ILE A 31 -7.63 8.24 -2.80
CA ILE A 31 -6.46 7.53 -2.22
C ILE A 31 -5.15 8.09 -2.78
N PHE A 32 -5.04 8.24 -4.10
CA PHE A 32 -3.84 8.79 -4.74
C PHE A 32 -3.59 10.24 -4.35
N THR A 33 -4.62 11.08 -4.34
CA THR A 33 -4.53 12.50 -3.97
C THR A 33 -4.08 12.66 -2.51
N GLU A 34 -4.70 11.95 -1.58
CA GLU A 34 -4.35 12.03 -0.16
C GLU A 34 -2.94 11.48 0.10
N TYR A 35 -2.52 10.46 -0.63
CA TYR A 35 -1.15 9.95 -0.53
C TYR A 35 -0.12 10.98 -1.02
N GLN A 36 -0.40 11.71 -2.11
CA GLN A 36 0.43 12.83 -2.56
C GLN A 36 0.49 13.96 -1.53
N ASN A 37 -0.60 14.23 -0.82
CA ASN A 37 -0.69 15.22 0.25
C ASN A 37 0.07 14.82 1.53
N GLY A 38 0.61 13.62 1.58
CA GLY A 38 1.45 13.16 2.69
C GLY A 38 0.83 12.11 3.60
N ALA A 39 -0.43 11.68 3.37
CA ALA A 39 -1.06 10.63 4.15
C ALA A 39 -0.30 9.31 4.06
N THR A 40 -0.27 8.56 5.17
CA THR A 40 0.30 7.21 5.20
C THR A 40 -0.71 6.17 4.73
N MET A 41 -0.22 5.00 4.33
CA MET A 41 -1.10 3.89 3.93
C MET A 41 -2.03 3.44 5.06
N SER A 42 -1.58 3.53 6.30
CA SER A 42 -2.40 3.20 7.48
C SER A 42 -3.50 4.21 7.74
N GLU A 43 -3.21 5.50 7.58
CA GLU A 43 -4.20 6.58 7.69
C GLU A 43 -5.25 6.49 6.59
N LEU A 44 -4.84 6.20 5.36
CA LEU A 44 -5.75 5.99 4.24
C LEU A 44 -6.68 4.79 4.47
N ALA A 45 -6.13 3.68 4.97
CA ALA A 45 -6.93 2.51 5.31
C ALA A 45 -7.95 2.81 6.42
N ALA A 46 -7.55 3.52 7.46
CA ALA A 46 -8.44 3.96 8.54
C ALA A 46 -9.54 4.91 8.02
N MET A 47 -9.19 5.84 7.13
CA MET A 47 -10.15 6.77 6.50
C MET A 47 -11.19 6.03 5.67
N MET A 48 -10.77 5.08 4.82
CA MET A 48 -11.69 4.30 3.98
C MET A 48 -12.61 3.41 4.83
N THR A 49 -12.08 2.81 5.89
CA THR A 49 -12.89 2.02 6.85
C THR A 49 -13.91 2.89 7.57
N ARG A 50 -13.52 4.08 8.01
CA ARG A 50 -14.42 5.04 8.68
C ARG A 50 -15.53 5.53 7.75
N LEU A 51 -15.23 5.72 6.47
CA LEU A 51 -16.22 6.09 5.46
C LEU A 51 -17.12 4.92 5.04
N GLN A 52 -16.89 3.71 5.59
CA GLN A 52 -17.66 2.51 5.30
C GLN A 52 -17.71 2.17 3.79
N ILE A 53 -16.62 2.46 3.07
CA ILE A 53 -16.52 2.16 1.64
C ILE A 53 -16.30 0.66 1.47
N PRO A 54 -17.18 -0.05 0.74
CA PRO A 54 -17.02 -1.48 0.54
C PRO A 54 -15.87 -1.77 -0.44
N TYR A 55 -14.86 -2.52 0.01
CA TYR A 55 -13.77 -2.98 -0.84
C TYR A 55 -14.14 -4.22 -1.68
N CYS A 56 -14.89 -5.13 -1.08
CA CYS A 56 -15.32 -6.37 -1.73
C CYS A 56 -16.63 -6.87 -1.09
N GLU A 57 -17.67 -7.04 -1.89
CA GLU A 57 -19.01 -7.45 -1.45
C GLU A 57 -19.52 -6.59 -0.26
N LYS A 58 -19.51 -7.13 0.94
CA LYS A 58 -19.94 -6.43 2.17
C LYS A 58 -18.78 -6.04 3.09
N ARG A 59 -17.54 -6.18 2.61
CA ARG A 59 -16.35 -5.96 3.42
C ARG A 59 -15.90 -4.51 3.36
N VAL A 60 -15.96 -3.84 4.49
CA VAL A 60 -15.53 -2.44 4.67
C VAL A 60 -14.21 -2.28 5.43
N ASP A 61 -13.57 -3.40 5.81
CA ASP A 61 -12.30 -3.40 6.54
C ASP A 61 -11.12 -3.18 5.59
N TRP A 62 -10.65 -1.97 5.52
CA TRP A 62 -9.45 -1.61 4.79
C TRP A 62 -8.20 -1.81 5.65
N ASN A 63 -7.11 -2.18 5.02
CA ASN A 63 -5.80 -2.27 5.67
C ASN A 63 -4.69 -1.71 4.76
N LYS A 64 -3.53 -1.44 5.34
CA LYS A 64 -2.38 -0.88 4.62
C LYS A 64 -1.97 -1.69 3.38
N ASN A 65 -2.15 -3.02 3.39
CA ASN A 65 -1.78 -3.87 2.27
C ASN A 65 -2.71 -3.69 1.07
N ILE A 66 -4.01 -3.45 1.32
CA ILE A 66 -4.98 -3.11 0.28
C ILE A 66 -4.59 -1.79 -0.38
N ILE A 67 -4.30 -0.76 0.41
CA ILE A 67 -3.85 0.54 -0.08
C ILE A 67 -2.53 0.40 -0.87
N ALA A 68 -1.56 -0.36 -0.35
CA ALA A 68 -0.29 -0.59 -1.04
C ALA A 68 -0.47 -1.27 -2.42
N ARG A 69 -1.39 -2.22 -2.53
CA ARG A 69 -1.73 -2.87 -3.81
C ARG A 69 -2.39 -1.92 -4.79
N ILE A 70 -3.29 -1.06 -4.32
CA ILE A 70 -3.94 -0.04 -5.16
C ILE A 70 -2.89 0.93 -5.70
N LEU A 71 -2.03 1.47 -4.84
CA LEU A 71 -0.98 2.42 -5.25
C LEU A 71 0.05 1.82 -6.21
N ALA A 72 0.28 0.51 -6.16
CA ALA A 72 1.26 -0.20 -6.99
C ALA A 72 0.67 -0.80 -8.29
N ASN A 73 -0.64 -0.78 -8.47
CA ASN A 73 -1.29 -1.43 -9.62
C ASN A 73 -1.26 -0.54 -10.87
N PRO A 74 -0.46 -0.87 -11.90
CA PRO A 74 -0.32 -0.06 -13.11
C PRO A 74 -1.59 -0.01 -13.97
N ARG A 75 -2.56 -0.91 -13.74
CA ARG A 75 -3.83 -0.93 -14.46
C ARG A 75 -4.63 0.35 -14.27
N TYR A 76 -4.50 1.02 -13.12
CA TYR A 76 -5.14 2.32 -12.87
C TYR A 76 -4.60 3.45 -13.75
N ALA A 77 -3.38 3.29 -14.28
CA ALA A 77 -2.77 4.20 -15.24
C ALA A 77 -2.92 3.74 -16.71
N GLY A 78 -3.75 2.74 -16.97
CA GLY A 78 -4.07 2.27 -18.32
C GLY A 78 -3.27 1.07 -18.81
N ALA A 79 -2.58 0.34 -17.92
CA ALA A 79 -1.89 -0.88 -18.31
C ALA A 79 -2.85 -2.05 -18.57
N ASP A 80 -2.41 -3.07 -19.29
CA ASP A 80 -3.15 -4.31 -19.60
C ASP A 80 -4.51 -4.07 -20.31
N GLY A 81 -4.67 -2.96 -21.04
CA GLY A 81 -5.91 -2.62 -21.74
C GLY A 81 -7.06 -2.21 -20.81
N PHE A 82 -6.75 -1.77 -19.60
CA PHE A 82 -7.71 -1.14 -18.70
C PHE A 82 -7.83 0.36 -19.02
N ASP A 83 -9.02 0.91 -18.88
CA ASP A 83 -9.22 2.35 -18.98
C ASP A 83 -8.54 3.06 -17.80
N PRO A 84 -7.77 4.13 -18.02
CA PRO A 84 -7.06 4.81 -16.95
C PRO A 84 -8.03 5.56 -16.01
N ILE A 85 -7.87 5.34 -14.71
CA ILE A 85 -8.57 6.09 -13.66
C ILE A 85 -7.67 7.23 -13.14
N ILE A 86 -6.36 7.02 -13.17
CA ILE A 86 -5.32 7.92 -12.69
C ILE A 86 -4.38 8.26 -13.86
N ASP A 87 -3.89 9.48 -13.92
CA ASP A 87 -2.86 9.87 -14.89
C ASP A 87 -1.56 9.13 -14.63
N MET A 88 -0.87 8.77 -15.73
CA MET A 88 0.41 8.05 -15.66
C MET A 88 1.47 8.82 -14.85
N ASP A 89 1.47 10.14 -14.96
CA ASP A 89 2.44 10.99 -14.25
C ASP A 89 2.16 10.97 -12.73
N VAL A 90 0.90 11.07 -12.32
CA VAL A 90 0.48 10.93 -10.91
C VAL A 90 0.85 9.54 -10.37
N PHE A 91 0.62 8.50 -11.16
CA PHE A 91 1.00 7.13 -10.78
C PHE A 91 2.50 6.99 -10.55
N LYS A 92 3.33 7.55 -11.45
CA LYS A 92 4.79 7.53 -11.32
C LYS A 92 5.27 8.30 -10.10
N GLU A 93 4.78 9.52 -9.88
CA GLU A 93 5.12 10.35 -8.72
C GLU A 93 4.82 9.63 -7.40
N VAL A 94 3.64 9.03 -7.28
CA VAL A 94 3.23 8.29 -6.09
C VAL A 94 4.15 7.10 -5.82
N ASN A 95 4.55 6.36 -6.86
CA ASN A 95 5.44 5.22 -6.69
C ASN A 95 6.88 5.62 -6.36
N ILE A 96 7.37 6.74 -6.88
CA ILE A 96 8.67 7.33 -6.50
C ILE A 96 8.63 7.75 -5.03
N SER A 97 7.62 8.50 -4.62
CA SER A 97 7.42 8.92 -3.22
C SER A 97 7.31 7.73 -2.26
N LYS A 98 6.61 6.67 -2.66
CA LYS A 98 6.51 5.42 -1.91
C LYS A 98 7.87 4.76 -1.70
N SER A 99 8.69 4.68 -2.75
CA SER A 99 10.05 4.14 -2.69
C SER A 99 10.94 4.95 -1.74
N ASP A 100 10.89 6.28 -1.83
CA ASP A 100 11.69 7.18 -1.00
C ASP A 100 11.29 7.13 0.48
N ARG A 101 10.00 7.07 0.78
CA ARG A 101 9.51 6.88 2.16
C ARG A 101 9.97 5.56 2.75
N THR A 102 9.97 4.49 1.95
CA THR A 102 10.45 3.17 2.39
C THR A 102 11.96 3.21 2.68
N LYS A 103 12.75 3.86 1.82
CA LYS A 103 14.20 4.01 2.02
C LYS A 103 14.52 4.82 3.28
N ARG A 104 13.81 5.94 3.53
CA ARG A 104 13.99 6.76 4.74
C ARG A 104 13.68 5.96 6.00
N ALA A 105 12.56 5.24 6.04
CA ALA A 105 12.19 4.40 7.18
C ALA A 105 13.26 3.33 7.48
N ILE A 106 13.84 2.70 6.45
CA ILE A 106 14.94 1.73 6.61
C ILE A 106 16.21 2.39 7.17
N VAL A 107 16.55 3.59 6.69
CA VAL A 107 17.74 4.33 7.15
C VAL A 107 17.56 4.77 8.60
N GLU A 108 16.41 5.29 8.99
CA GLU A 108 16.12 5.68 10.37
C GLU A 108 16.15 4.49 11.33
N ASP A 109 15.59 3.36 10.94
CA ASP A 109 15.60 2.14 11.74
C ASP A 109 17.03 1.57 11.87
N ASN A 110 17.82 1.63 10.82
CA ASN A 110 19.21 1.16 10.85
C ASN A 110 20.16 2.07 11.64
N SER A 111 19.95 3.36 11.72
CA SER A 111 20.87 4.29 12.41
C SER A 111 20.85 4.10 13.92
N ALA A 112 19.68 4.06 14.55
CA ALA A 112 19.55 3.86 15.99
C ALA A 112 19.84 2.41 16.42
N ILE A 113 19.26 1.44 15.73
CA ILE A 113 19.43 0.02 16.02
C ILE A 113 20.84 -0.44 15.66
N GLY A 114 21.45 0.09 14.61
CA GLY A 114 22.82 -0.22 14.22
C GLY A 114 23.83 0.22 15.27
N ILE A 115 23.66 1.39 15.85
CA ILE A 115 24.53 1.90 16.94
C ILE A 115 24.39 1.04 18.21
N ILE A 116 23.16 0.67 18.57
CA ILE A 116 22.89 -0.17 19.73
C ILE A 116 23.47 -1.57 19.52
N ARG A 117 23.25 -2.19 18.36
CA ARG A 117 23.80 -3.52 18.03
C ARG A 117 25.32 -3.57 18.05
N ALA A 118 25.98 -2.50 17.64
CA ALA A 118 27.46 -2.42 17.65
C ALA A 118 28.05 -2.37 19.07
N ARG A 119 27.24 -1.97 20.06
CA ARG A 119 27.70 -1.76 21.46
C ARG A 119 27.22 -2.82 22.44
N ILE A 120 26.30 -3.71 22.03
CA ILE A 120 25.83 -4.80 22.90
C ILE A 120 26.76 -6.02 22.73
N LEU A 121 27.55 -6.27 23.74
CA LEU A 121 28.39 -7.44 23.87
C LEU A 121 27.83 -8.34 24.97
N CYS A 122 28.03 -9.64 24.84
CA CYS A 122 27.72 -10.58 25.91
C CYS A 122 28.67 -10.34 27.07
N GLY A 123 28.15 -10.21 28.32
CA GLY A 123 28.97 -9.95 29.49
C GLY A 123 29.92 -11.11 29.91
N GLU A 124 29.71 -12.32 29.38
CA GLU A 124 30.50 -13.50 29.70
C GLU A 124 31.55 -13.83 28.63
N CYS A 125 31.20 -13.70 27.33
CA CYS A 125 32.08 -14.11 26.24
C CYS A 125 32.53 -12.96 25.33
N GLU A 126 32.14 -11.74 25.63
CA GLU A 126 32.43 -10.53 24.85
C GLU A 126 32.05 -10.61 23.35
N THR A 127 31.22 -11.59 22.98
CA THR A 127 30.79 -11.82 21.61
C THR A 127 29.62 -10.87 21.26
N ARG A 128 29.60 -10.40 20.01
CA ARG A 128 28.53 -9.54 19.53
C ARG A 128 27.17 -10.26 19.57
N MET A 129 26.18 -9.69 20.25
CA MET A 129 24.82 -10.25 20.28
C MET A 129 24.14 -10.08 18.95
N VAL A 130 23.60 -11.16 18.37
CA VAL A 130 22.78 -11.17 17.16
C VAL A 130 21.35 -11.50 17.52
N ARG A 131 20.42 -10.84 16.84
CA ARG A 131 18.99 -11.09 17.03
C ARG A 131 18.61 -12.42 16.37
N PHE A 132 18.15 -13.36 17.16
CA PHE A 132 17.56 -14.60 16.65
C PHE A 132 16.11 -14.33 16.23
N TYR A 133 15.78 -14.71 15.01
CA TYR A 133 14.40 -14.76 14.55
C TYR A 133 13.96 -16.22 14.56
N GLU A 134 13.05 -16.58 15.45
CA GLU A 134 12.32 -17.85 15.31
C GLU A 134 11.39 -17.73 14.09
N LYS A 135 11.62 -18.60 13.10
CA LYS A 135 10.64 -18.82 12.04
C LYS A 135 9.45 -19.56 12.66
N ARG A 136 8.34 -18.88 12.77
CA ARG A 136 7.05 -19.52 13.01
C ARG A 136 6.46 -20.05 11.71
#